data_ab31e64c4c2b7ec7cd3e34658fbb5240
#
_entry.id   ab31e64c4c2b7ec7cd3e34658fbb5240
#
_cell.length_a   1.000
_cell.length_b   1.000
_cell.length_c   1.000
_cell.angle_alpha   90.00
_cell.angle_beta   90.00
_cell.angle_gamma   90.00
#
_symmetry.space_group_name_H-M   'P 1'
#
loop_
_entity.id
_entity.type
_entity.pdbx_description
1 polymer ?
#
loop_
_entity_poly.entity_id
_entity_poly.type
_entity_poly.pdbx_seq_one_letter_code
_entity_poly.pdbx_strand_id
1 'polypeptide(L)'
;IHPTPFGKCLIATTERGICHLGFVQTSEGDAIDNLVADWKQAEMIEDHKATASLVKPIFDLRYGVRGGEPLKVYLRGTNFQLKVWEALLQIPTGSVTTYEGIAERIGRPGATRAVGTAVGHNPIAVLIPCHRVIRKVGDFGNYRYGALRKKALLAREYVTASPEP
;
A
#
# COMPACT_ATOMS: atom_id res chain seq x y z
N ILE A 1 10.03 -11.14 6.82
CA ILE A 1 8.60 -11.47 6.60
C ILE A 1 7.92 -11.60 7.95
N HIS A 2 6.69 -11.04 8.08
CA HIS A 2 5.95 -10.98 9.33
C HIS A 2 4.50 -11.41 9.16
N PRO A 3 3.90 -12.07 10.17
CA PRO A 3 2.48 -12.31 10.21
C PRO A 3 1.72 -11.00 10.46
N THR A 4 0.56 -10.86 9.81
CA THR A 4 -0.35 -9.70 9.97
C THR A 4 -1.80 -10.18 10.01
N PRO A 5 -2.76 -9.35 10.44
CA PRO A 5 -4.18 -9.70 10.36
C PRO A 5 -4.68 -10.02 8.94
N PHE A 6 -3.90 -9.66 7.90
CA PHE A 6 -4.27 -9.85 6.50
C PHE A 6 -3.38 -10.89 5.79
N GLY A 7 -2.66 -11.72 6.54
CA GLY A 7 -1.70 -12.70 6.04
C GLY A 7 -0.25 -12.24 6.18
N LYS A 8 0.70 -13.07 5.76
CA LYS A 8 2.12 -12.73 5.82
C LYS A 8 2.46 -11.56 4.91
N CYS A 9 3.32 -10.66 5.36
CA CYS A 9 3.85 -9.57 4.54
C CYS A 9 5.38 -9.51 4.58
N LEU A 10 5.97 -9.10 3.47
CA LEU A 10 7.36 -8.74 3.35
C LEU A 10 7.51 -7.24 3.54
N ILE A 11 8.35 -6.83 4.48
CA ILE A 11 8.70 -5.43 4.74
C ILE A 11 10.18 -5.26 4.43
N ALA A 12 10.52 -4.26 3.62
CA ALA A 12 11.90 -3.84 3.43
C ALA A 12 12.07 -2.35 3.73
N THR A 13 13.22 -2.02 4.33
CA THR A 13 13.57 -0.66 4.71
C THR A 13 14.94 -0.29 4.16
N THR A 14 15.16 0.99 4.01
CA THR A 14 16.46 1.61 3.81
C THR A 14 16.66 2.63 4.93
N GLU A 15 17.82 3.28 5.00
CA GLU A 15 18.05 4.43 5.88
C GLU A 15 17.04 5.57 5.66
N ARG A 16 16.43 5.63 4.47
CA ARG A 16 15.43 6.65 4.09
C ARG A 16 14.01 6.31 4.53
N GLY A 17 13.73 5.08 4.91
CA GLY A 17 12.42 4.62 5.34
C GLY A 17 11.97 3.32 4.67
N ILE A 18 10.71 2.98 4.84
CA ILE A 18 10.09 1.78 4.26
C ILE A 18 10.08 1.92 2.74
N CYS A 19 10.70 0.98 2.04
CA CYS A 19 10.81 1.00 0.59
C CYS A 19 9.99 -0.12 -0.09
N HIS A 20 9.56 -1.11 0.69
CA HIS A 20 8.67 -2.16 0.22
C HIS A 20 7.76 -2.65 1.35
N LEU A 21 6.50 -2.85 1.02
CA LEU A 21 5.52 -3.55 1.84
C LEU A 21 4.57 -4.29 0.90
N GLY A 22 4.68 -5.60 0.88
CA GLY A 22 3.87 -6.47 0.01
C GLY A 22 3.38 -7.71 0.74
N PHE A 23 2.16 -8.16 0.46
CA PHE A 23 1.68 -9.42 1.01
C PHE A 23 2.23 -10.62 0.22
N VAL A 24 2.64 -11.66 0.94
CA VAL A 24 3.03 -12.94 0.34
C VAL A 24 1.79 -13.58 -0.31
N GLN A 25 1.91 -13.95 -1.58
CA GLN A 25 0.79 -14.52 -2.35
C GLN A 25 0.97 -16.01 -2.61
N THR A 26 2.14 -16.41 -3.08
CA THR A 26 2.51 -17.79 -3.44
C THR A 26 3.45 -18.37 -2.39
N SER A 27 4.68 -17.93 -2.36
CA SER A 27 5.69 -18.35 -1.39
C SER A 27 6.48 -17.15 -0.86
N GLU A 28 7.16 -17.35 0.27
CA GLU A 28 8.07 -16.33 0.81
C GLU A 28 9.28 -16.12 -0.11
N GLY A 29 9.75 -17.19 -0.74
CA GLY A 29 10.82 -17.12 -1.74
C GLY A 29 10.46 -16.23 -2.91
N ASP A 30 9.28 -16.44 -3.54
CA ASP A 30 8.82 -15.59 -4.64
C ASP A 30 8.71 -14.11 -4.24
N ALA A 31 8.26 -13.84 -3.01
CA ALA A 31 8.16 -12.48 -2.51
C ALA A 31 9.54 -11.82 -2.37
N ILE A 32 10.54 -12.55 -1.88
CA ILE A 32 11.93 -12.10 -1.77
C ILE A 32 12.56 -11.92 -3.15
N ASP A 33 12.39 -12.88 -4.06
CA ASP A 33 12.93 -12.81 -5.42
C ASP A 33 12.40 -11.60 -6.19
N ASN A 34 11.11 -11.30 -6.05
CA ASN A 34 10.52 -10.09 -6.62
C ASN A 34 11.14 -8.82 -6.03
N LEU A 35 11.36 -8.76 -4.72
CA LEU A 35 12.03 -7.62 -4.08
C LEU A 35 13.46 -7.45 -4.61
N VAL A 36 14.24 -8.53 -4.70
CA VAL A 36 15.61 -8.52 -5.23
C VAL A 36 15.62 -8.04 -6.68
N ALA A 37 14.65 -8.50 -7.50
CA ALA A 37 14.51 -8.07 -8.90
C ALA A 37 14.22 -6.56 -9.03
N ASP A 38 13.46 -5.99 -8.11
CA ASP A 38 13.16 -4.54 -8.08
C ASP A 38 14.37 -3.70 -7.60
N TRP A 39 15.28 -4.30 -6.82
CA TRP A 39 16.40 -3.64 -6.16
C TRP A 39 17.76 -4.25 -6.53
N LYS A 40 18.02 -4.47 -7.81
CA LYS A 40 19.19 -5.20 -8.36
C LYS A 40 20.57 -4.73 -7.88
N GLN A 41 20.70 -3.49 -7.43
CA GLN A 41 21.97 -2.90 -6.99
C GLN A 41 22.06 -2.78 -5.45
N ALA A 42 21.05 -3.26 -4.73
CA ALA A 42 21.05 -3.20 -3.28
C ALA A 42 21.54 -4.52 -2.67
N GLU A 43 22.32 -4.40 -1.61
CA GLU A 43 22.61 -5.52 -0.73
C GLU A 43 21.40 -5.78 0.16
N MET A 44 20.91 -7.04 0.17
CA MET A 44 19.78 -7.46 0.97
C MET A 44 20.29 -8.09 2.26
N ILE A 45 19.87 -7.51 3.38
CA ILE A 45 20.19 -8.01 4.71
C ILE A 45 18.89 -8.41 5.39
N GLU A 46 18.81 -9.64 5.86
CA GLU A 46 17.67 -10.09 6.64
C GLU A 46 17.82 -9.59 8.10
N ASP A 47 16.95 -8.65 8.49
CA ASP A 47 16.84 -8.19 9.86
C ASP A 47 15.37 -8.22 10.31
N HIS A 48 15.01 -9.36 10.88
CA HIS A 48 13.65 -9.58 11.40
C HIS A 48 13.32 -8.64 12.56
N LYS A 49 14.30 -8.30 13.42
CA LYS A 49 14.04 -7.46 14.60
C LYS A 49 13.77 -6.00 14.20
N ALA A 50 14.55 -5.46 13.28
CA ALA A 50 14.37 -4.10 12.80
C ALA A 50 12.99 -3.91 12.14
N THR A 51 12.56 -4.88 11.31
CA THR A 51 11.28 -4.78 10.59
C THR A 51 10.06 -5.18 11.43
N ALA A 52 10.22 -6.02 12.47
CA ALA A 52 9.12 -6.42 13.36
C ALA A 52 8.49 -5.22 14.09
N SER A 53 9.30 -4.24 14.49
CA SER A 53 8.83 -3.03 15.16
C SER A 53 7.86 -2.19 14.31
N LEU A 54 7.90 -2.35 12.98
CA LEU A 54 7.06 -1.61 12.03
C LEU A 54 5.68 -2.25 11.84
N VAL A 55 5.49 -3.53 12.17
CA VAL A 55 4.23 -4.23 11.91
C VAL A 55 3.06 -3.56 12.62
N LYS A 56 3.19 -3.31 13.92
CA LYS A 56 2.13 -2.69 14.70
C LYS A 56 1.79 -1.27 14.18
N PRO A 57 2.74 -0.35 14.00
CA PRO A 57 2.47 0.97 13.43
C PRO A 57 1.78 0.91 12.05
N ILE A 58 2.20 0.01 11.17
CA ILE A 58 1.63 -0.12 9.81
C ILE A 58 0.17 -0.57 9.86
N PHE A 59 -0.15 -1.53 10.71
CA PHE A 59 -1.46 -2.16 10.74
C PHE A 59 -2.38 -1.63 11.85
N ASP A 60 -1.92 -0.71 12.70
CA ASP A 60 -2.78 0.00 13.66
C ASP A 60 -3.34 1.26 13.01
N LEU A 61 -4.60 1.21 12.57
CA LEU A 61 -5.29 2.34 11.94
C LEU A 61 -5.41 3.59 12.85
N ARG A 62 -5.23 3.42 14.15
CA ARG A 62 -5.23 4.51 15.13
C ARG A 62 -3.83 4.97 15.54
N TYR A 63 -2.78 4.44 14.93
CA TYR A 63 -1.41 4.71 15.35
C TYR A 63 -1.08 6.21 15.36
N GLY A 64 -1.35 6.91 14.25
CA GLY A 64 -1.14 8.37 14.16
C GLY A 64 -2.03 9.18 15.10
N VAL A 65 -3.28 8.76 15.29
CA VAL A 65 -4.25 9.41 16.19
C VAL A 65 -3.82 9.28 17.66
N ARG A 66 -3.10 8.20 18.00
CA ARG A 66 -2.56 7.95 19.36
C ARG A 66 -1.20 8.59 19.60
N GLY A 67 -0.76 9.52 18.74
CA GLY A 67 0.52 10.21 18.90
C GLY A 67 1.73 9.41 18.45
N GLY A 68 1.54 8.38 17.62
CA GLY A 68 2.64 7.66 16.99
C GLY A 68 3.41 8.52 16.00
N GLU A 69 4.73 8.33 15.91
CA GLU A 69 5.56 9.04 14.95
C GLU A 69 5.18 8.67 13.50
N PRO A 70 5.20 9.63 12.56
CA PRO A 70 4.93 9.35 11.15
C PRO A 70 5.90 8.32 10.58
N LEU A 71 5.35 7.30 9.91
CA LEU A 71 6.17 6.33 9.21
C LEU A 71 6.78 6.94 7.95
N LYS A 72 8.10 6.89 7.86
CA LYS A 72 8.82 7.37 6.68
C LYS A 72 8.75 6.32 5.58
N VAL A 73 8.37 6.73 4.36
CA VAL A 73 8.37 5.89 3.17
C VAL A 73 9.37 6.40 2.14
N TYR A 74 10.07 5.49 1.49
CA TYR A 74 10.99 5.79 0.41
C TYR A 74 10.49 5.20 -0.91
N LEU A 75 10.06 6.06 -1.81
CA LEU A 75 9.44 5.69 -3.08
C LEU A 75 10.40 5.91 -4.25
N ARG A 76 10.45 4.93 -5.14
CA ARG A 76 11.09 5.02 -6.45
C ARG A 76 10.07 4.71 -7.54
N GLY A 77 10.04 5.52 -8.57
CA GLY A 77 9.13 5.35 -9.68
C GLY A 77 9.27 6.46 -10.71
N THR A 78 8.54 6.38 -11.80
CA THR A 78 8.43 7.46 -12.77
C THR A 78 7.69 8.65 -12.14
N ASN A 79 7.88 9.85 -12.69
CA ASN A 79 7.16 11.05 -12.25
C ASN A 79 5.64 10.85 -12.25
N PHE A 80 5.13 10.08 -13.22
CA PHE A 80 3.70 9.76 -13.29
C PHE A 80 3.26 8.85 -12.12
N GLN A 81 4.02 7.79 -11.84
CA GLN A 81 3.75 6.89 -10.72
C GLN A 81 3.78 7.63 -9.38
N LEU A 82 4.79 8.47 -9.17
CA LEU A 82 4.91 9.26 -7.93
C LEU A 82 3.69 10.17 -7.74
N LYS A 83 3.25 10.89 -8.77
CA LYS A 83 2.03 11.71 -8.72
C LYS A 83 0.77 10.89 -8.40
N VAL A 84 0.65 9.70 -8.98
CA VAL A 84 -0.47 8.80 -8.66
C VAL A 84 -0.42 8.36 -7.21
N TRP A 85 0.74 7.92 -6.71
CA TRP A 85 0.88 7.46 -5.33
C TRP A 85 0.70 8.58 -4.31
N GLU A 86 1.15 9.79 -4.60
CA GLU A 86 0.85 10.99 -3.80
C GLU A 86 -0.66 11.26 -3.73
N ALA A 87 -1.37 11.13 -4.86
CA ALA A 87 -2.83 11.27 -4.89
C ALA A 87 -3.54 10.17 -4.08
N LEU A 88 -2.99 8.95 -4.02
CA LEU A 88 -3.53 7.89 -3.17
C LEU A 88 -3.43 8.23 -1.69
N LEU A 89 -2.33 8.84 -1.24
CA LEU A 89 -2.13 9.26 0.15
C LEU A 89 -3.16 10.29 0.63
N GLN A 90 -3.81 11.00 -0.30
CA GLN A 90 -4.86 11.98 0.01
C GLN A 90 -6.26 11.34 0.18
N ILE A 91 -6.41 10.03 -0.01
CA ILE A 91 -7.69 9.36 0.20
C ILE A 91 -7.84 9.07 1.70
N PRO A 92 -8.84 9.64 2.38
CA PRO A 92 -9.02 9.40 3.81
C PRO A 92 -9.27 7.93 4.15
N THR A 93 -8.92 7.52 5.36
CA THR A 93 -9.29 6.20 5.90
C THR A 93 -10.81 6.05 5.92
N GLY A 94 -11.32 4.88 5.52
CA GLY A 94 -12.75 4.61 5.42
C GLY A 94 -13.43 5.18 4.16
N SER A 95 -12.68 5.88 3.29
CA SER A 95 -13.18 6.42 2.02
C SER A 95 -12.64 5.63 0.83
N VAL A 96 -13.34 5.69 -0.28
CA VAL A 96 -12.91 5.13 -1.55
C VAL A 96 -13.00 6.17 -2.68
N THR A 97 -12.21 5.96 -3.72
CA THR A 97 -12.28 6.75 -4.95
C THR A 97 -12.19 5.86 -6.17
N THR A 98 -12.36 6.41 -7.36
CA THR A 98 -12.24 5.67 -8.61
C THR A 98 -10.91 5.95 -9.30
N TYR A 99 -10.49 5.05 -10.23
CA TYR A 99 -9.32 5.31 -11.08
C TYR A 99 -9.48 6.60 -11.89
N GLU A 100 -10.71 6.91 -12.33
CA GLU A 100 -11.05 8.17 -13.02
C GLU A 100 -10.86 9.37 -12.07
N GLY A 101 -11.35 9.29 -10.83
CA GLY A 101 -11.17 10.36 -9.85
C GLY A 101 -9.70 10.62 -9.49
N ILE A 102 -8.85 9.60 -9.48
CA ILE A 102 -7.40 9.80 -9.35
C ILE A 102 -6.83 10.48 -10.60
N ALA A 103 -7.26 10.08 -11.81
CA ALA A 103 -6.81 10.68 -13.06
C ALA A 103 -7.15 12.19 -13.12
N GLU A 104 -8.35 12.56 -12.70
CA GLU A 104 -8.79 13.96 -12.58
C GLU A 104 -7.95 14.72 -11.57
N ARG A 105 -7.73 14.14 -10.37
CA ARG A 105 -6.96 14.76 -9.29
C ARG A 105 -5.52 15.07 -9.68
N ILE A 106 -4.88 14.23 -10.49
CA ILE A 106 -3.52 14.48 -10.99
C ILE A 106 -3.47 15.35 -12.25
N GLY A 107 -4.61 15.92 -12.68
CA GLY A 107 -4.71 16.76 -13.88
C GLY A 107 -4.54 16.01 -15.20
N ARG A 108 -4.93 14.72 -15.24
CA ARG A 108 -4.82 13.84 -16.40
C ARG A 108 -6.11 13.03 -16.61
N PRO A 109 -7.27 13.69 -16.85
CA PRO A 109 -8.58 13.02 -16.87
C PRO A 109 -8.71 11.87 -17.88
N GLY A 110 -7.93 11.87 -18.97
CA GLY A 110 -7.91 10.76 -19.95
C GLY A 110 -7.01 9.58 -19.57
N ALA A 111 -6.27 9.65 -18.46
CA ALA A 111 -5.21 8.68 -18.12
C ALA A 111 -5.67 7.51 -17.22
N THR A 112 -6.98 7.23 -17.14
CA THR A 112 -7.56 6.23 -16.22
C THR A 112 -6.88 4.85 -16.31
N ARG A 113 -6.56 4.36 -17.50
CA ARG A 113 -5.85 3.08 -17.69
C ARG A 113 -4.42 3.15 -17.18
N ALA A 114 -3.69 4.23 -17.47
CA ALA A 114 -2.33 4.43 -16.96
C ALA A 114 -2.30 4.58 -15.43
N VAL A 115 -3.29 5.25 -14.85
CA VAL A 115 -3.50 5.32 -13.40
C VAL A 115 -3.70 3.92 -12.83
N GLY A 116 -4.55 3.08 -13.44
CA GLY A 116 -4.74 1.70 -13.02
C GLY A 116 -3.43 0.89 -12.98
N THR A 117 -2.59 1.06 -14.00
CA THR A 117 -1.26 0.45 -14.06
C THR A 117 -0.36 0.96 -12.92
N ALA A 118 -0.30 2.27 -12.70
CA ALA A 118 0.50 2.87 -11.62
C ALA A 118 0.03 2.43 -10.22
N VAL A 119 -1.28 2.37 -9.99
CA VAL A 119 -1.90 1.84 -8.76
C VAL A 119 -1.49 0.39 -8.52
N GLY A 120 -1.49 -0.44 -9.59
CA GLY A 120 -1.05 -1.85 -9.53
C GLY A 120 0.45 -2.03 -9.24
N HIS A 121 1.28 -1.05 -9.57
CA HIS A 121 2.73 -1.06 -9.30
C HIS A 121 3.11 -0.42 -7.96
N ASN A 122 2.14 -0.07 -7.11
CA ASN A 122 2.43 0.45 -5.77
C ASN A 122 3.35 -0.51 -4.99
N PRO A 123 4.55 -0.09 -4.59
CA PRO A 123 5.51 -0.95 -3.88
C PRO A 123 5.23 -1.07 -2.38
N ILE A 124 4.39 -0.18 -1.81
CA ILE A 124 4.15 -0.09 -0.37
C ILE A 124 2.65 -0.20 -0.08
N ALA A 125 2.15 -1.43 -0.06
CA ALA A 125 0.74 -1.70 0.23
C ALA A 125 0.33 -1.14 1.61
N VAL A 126 -0.94 -0.91 1.82
CA VAL A 126 -1.52 -0.38 3.07
C VAL A 126 -1.14 1.06 3.33
N LEU A 127 0.14 1.39 3.48
CA LEU A 127 0.62 2.77 3.72
C LEU A 127 0.30 3.69 2.55
N ILE A 128 0.47 3.20 1.30
CA ILE A 128 -0.06 3.86 0.12
C ILE A 128 -1.35 3.13 -0.26
N PRO A 129 -2.52 3.70 0.00
CA PRO A 129 -3.76 2.97 0.08
C PRO A 129 -4.38 2.65 -1.30
N CYS A 130 -3.67 1.90 -2.13
CA CYS A 130 -4.18 1.44 -3.43
C CYS A 130 -5.45 0.58 -3.32
N HIS A 131 -5.70 -0.03 -2.15
CA HIS A 131 -6.94 -0.75 -1.88
C HIS A 131 -8.18 0.17 -1.82
N ARG A 132 -8.01 1.49 -1.61
CA ARG A 132 -9.11 2.49 -1.60
C ARG A 132 -9.56 2.91 -3.00
N VAL A 133 -8.92 2.41 -4.08
CA VAL A 133 -9.32 2.72 -5.45
C VAL A 133 -10.20 1.60 -6.00
N ILE A 134 -11.42 1.92 -6.45
CA ILE A 134 -12.41 0.99 -6.99
C ILE A 134 -12.76 1.35 -8.44
N ARG A 135 -13.48 0.46 -9.14
CA ARG A 135 -14.05 0.78 -10.45
C ARG A 135 -15.28 1.66 -10.32
N LYS A 136 -15.57 2.47 -11.36
CA LYS A 136 -16.72 3.39 -11.41
C LYS A 136 -18.08 2.68 -11.19
N VAL A 137 -18.16 1.42 -11.61
CA VAL A 137 -19.36 0.57 -11.41
C VAL A 137 -19.49 0.02 -9.98
N GLY A 138 -18.66 0.45 -9.03
CA GLY A 138 -18.68 -0.04 -7.65
C GLY A 138 -17.98 -1.38 -7.43
N ASP A 139 -17.42 -1.99 -8.48
CA ASP A 139 -16.65 -3.23 -8.37
C ASP A 139 -15.24 -2.93 -7.78
N PHE A 140 -14.80 -3.83 -6.91
CA PHE A 140 -13.49 -3.72 -6.24
C PHE A 140 -12.29 -3.82 -7.20
N GLY A 141 -12.51 -4.24 -8.46
CA GLY A 141 -11.46 -4.39 -9.46
C GLY A 141 -10.40 -5.43 -9.08
N ASN A 142 -9.33 -5.45 -9.87
CA ASN A 142 -8.22 -6.36 -9.65
C ASN A 142 -7.24 -5.73 -8.64
N TYR A 143 -7.28 -6.18 -7.39
CA TYR A 143 -6.27 -5.82 -6.41
C TYR A 143 -5.07 -6.77 -6.51
N ARG A 144 -3.84 -6.26 -6.54
CA ARG A 144 -2.62 -7.06 -6.69
C ARG A 144 -2.56 -8.23 -5.71
N TYR A 145 -3.05 -8.05 -4.50
CA TYR A 145 -2.99 -9.03 -3.42
C TYR A 145 -4.32 -9.78 -3.19
N GLY A 146 -5.23 -9.74 -4.16
CA GLY A 146 -6.48 -10.47 -4.16
C GLY A 146 -7.69 -9.68 -3.61
N ALA A 147 -8.85 -9.95 -4.17
CA ALA A 147 -10.08 -9.23 -3.85
C ALA A 147 -10.53 -9.39 -2.38
N LEU A 148 -10.32 -10.57 -1.79
CA LEU A 148 -10.69 -10.82 -0.38
C LEU A 148 -9.88 -9.93 0.57
N ARG A 149 -8.58 -9.79 0.35
CA ARG A 149 -7.71 -8.93 1.18
C ARG A 149 -8.09 -7.45 1.02
N LYS A 150 -8.42 -7.02 -0.19
CA LYS A 150 -8.92 -5.66 -0.42
C LYS A 150 -10.19 -5.38 0.38
N LYS A 151 -11.17 -6.29 0.32
CA LYS A 151 -12.42 -6.19 1.08
C LYS A 151 -12.16 -6.14 2.59
N ALA A 152 -11.27 -7.00 3.10
CA ALA A 152 -10.93 -7.03 4.52
C ALA A 152 -10.26 -5.72 5.00
N LEU A 153 -9.35 -5.15 4.20
CA LEU A 153 -8.73 -3.85 4.48
C LEU A 153 -9.77 -2.74 4.54
N LEU A 154 -10.64 -2.64 3.52
CA LEU A 154 -11.70 -1.64 3.46
C LEU A 154 -12.71 -1.78 4.60
N ALA A 155 -13.16 -3.01 4.90
CA ALA A 155 -14.09 -3.27 5.99
C ALA A 155 -13.51 -2.83 7.34
N ARG A 156 -12.23 -3.14 7.60
CA ARG A 156 -11.56 -2.72 8.83
C ARG A 156 -11.46 -1.19 8.93
N GLU A 157 -11.12 -0.52 7.83
CA GLU A 157 -11.05 0.94 7.79
C GLU A 157 -12.41 1.58 8.05
N TYR A 158 -13.46 1.04 7.43
CA TYR A 158 -14.83 1.53 7.60
C TYR A 158 -15.27 1.47 9.07
N VAL A 159 -15.08 0.32 9.72
CA VAL A 159 -15.42 0.15 11.14
C VAL A 159 -14.62 1.11 12.04
N THR A 160 -13.35 1.36 11.70
CA THR A 160 -12.48 2.23 12.52
C THR A 160 -12.79 3.72 12.30
N ALA A 161 -13.24 4.10 11.11
CA ALA A 161 -13.57 5.48 10.75
C ALA A 161 -15.00 5.87 11.18
N SER A 162 -15.88 4.89 11.42
CA SER A 162 -17.22 5.16 11.95
C SER A 162 -17.11 5.65 13.39
N PRO A 163 -17.79 6.74 13.78
CA PRO A 163 -17.85 7.14 15.18
C PRO A 163 -18.47 5.99 16.00
N GLU A 164 -17.92 5.74 17.18
CA GLU A 164 -18.58 4.84 18.14
C GLU A 164 -19.97 5.40 18.43
N PRO A 165 -21.02 4.54 18.47
CA PRO A 165 -22.39 4.98 18.77
C PRO A 165 -22.54 5.59 20.16
#